data_4e3be3a98c8f913e4ef26cc42b484b9f
#
_entry.id   4e3be3a98c8f913e4ef26cc42b484b9f
#
_cell.length_a   1.000
_cell.length_b   1.000
_cell.length_c   1.000
_cell.angle_alpha   90.00
_cell.angle_beta   90.00
_cell.angle_gamma   90.00
#
_symmetry.space_group_name_H-M   'P 1'
#
loop_
_entity.id
_entity.type
_entity.pdbx_description
1 polymer ?
#
loop_
_entity_poly.entity_id
_entity_poly.type
_entity_poly.pdbx_seq_one_letter_code
_entity_poly.pdbx_strand_id
1 'polypeptide(L)'
;MNLLVEHSAARGRARTYARGGACNGTYAPSPAEHTHPPDGGLRYRARVLQPVSVASKTLSDYTHICGRDLIDEIRELAEPLKGSRVAHISATAFGGGVSEILYTLVPLMRDVGLECEWQVIYGREEFFNATKLMHNALQGAPQDLDEEQWETWRRYNEMNARELSGDWDVCLVHDPQPAALHKLVPEKARGWVWRCHIDLSTPNPETIAQLLPYIEDYPQSLFHMADYVPPGMNGKVNVVPPAIDPLTPKNMALSPEDGAYVCGQFGIDVDRPLMCQVSRFDPWKDPLGVIDSYRIVKERVPAMQLALVGSMASDDPEGWDFFNATIAHADGDPDVHILNNFNNVGAIEVNAFQSHADVLIQKSTREGFGLTVSEAIWKARPFIGGNVGGIPLQIEDGVTGYLVDSAEQCAERTLEILADPGLGKSLGRRGKEHVRTHFLTPRYLRDYLKIFNELRES
;
A
#
# COMPACT_ATOMS: atom_id res chain seq x y z
N MET A 1 18.42 -26.59 -50.38
CA MET A 1 19.33 -25.61 -50.99
C MET A 1 20.24 -25.15 -49.86
N ASN A 2 21.48 -25.62 -49.91
CA ASN A 2 22.53 -25.44 -48.91
C ASN A 2 22.89 -23.97 -48.70
N LEU A 3 23.29 -23.62 -47.47
CA LEU A 3 24.54 -22.90 -47.23
C LEU A 3 24.92 -22.98 -45.76
N LEU A 4 26.00 -23.73 -45.52
CA LEU A 4 26.91 -23.74 -44.38
C LEU A 4 27.70 -22.42 -44.30
N VAL A 5 28.07 -21.95 -43.12
CA VAL A 5 29.34 -21.27 -42.79
C VAL A 5 29.45 -21.29 -41.26
N GLU A 6 30.23 -22.07 -40.69
CA GLU A 6 31.65 -22.10 -40.26
C GLU A 6 31.88 -21.48 -38.85
N HIS A 7 32.46 -22.38 -38.03
CA HIS A 7 33.07 -22.14 -36.73
C HIS A 7 34.27 -21.18 -36.80
N SER A 8 34.41 -20.33 -35.76
CA SER A 8 35.74 -19.85 -35.36
C SER A 8 35.86 -19.85 -33.85
N ALA A 9 36.70 -20.76 -33.38
CA ALA A 9 37.17 -20.82 -31.99
C ALA A 9 38.32 -19.82 -31.80
N ALA A 10 38.27 -19.03 -30.73
CA ALA A 10 39.46 -18.35 -30.24
C ALA A 10 39.61 -18.62 -28.74
N ARG A 11 40.63 -19.43 -28.46
CA ARG A 11 41.24 -19.68 -27.14
C ARG A 11 42.01 -18.44 -26.67
N GLY A 12 42.00 -18.18 -25.37
CA GLY A 12 43.22 -17.74 -24.73
C GLY A 12 43.19 -16.64 -23.75
N ARG A 13 43.38 -17.02 -22.54
CA ARG A 13 44.29 -16.61 -21.47
C ARG A 13 43.64 -16.15 -20.17
N ALA A 14 43.72 -17.06 -19.23
CA ALA A 14 43.71 -16.75 -17.79
C ALA A 14 44.86 -15.76 -17.44
N ARG A 15 44.56 -14.74 -16.72
CA ARG A 15 45.53 -13.95 -15.95
C ARG A 15 45.17 -14.00 -14.49
N THR A 16 45.89 -14.79 -13.75
CA THR A 16 46.10 -14.71 -12.30
C THR A 16 46.68 -13.35 -11.94
N TYR A 17 46.07 -12.66 -10.99
CA TYR A 17 46.73 -11.59 -10.22
C TYR A 17 46.79 -11.95 -8.75
N ALA A 18 48.00 -11.95 -8.26
CA ALA A 18 48.42 -12.29 -6.93
C ALA A 18 48.04 -11.20 -5.90
N ARG A 19 48.02 -11.67 -4.67
CA ARG A 19 47.91 -10.92 -3.40
C ARG A 19 48.96 -9.80 -3.29
N GLY A 20 48.57 -8.70 -2.62
CA GLY A 20 49.52 -7.82 -1.97
C GLY A 20 48.96 -6.44 -1.65
N GLY A 21 48.91 -6.09 -0.35
CA GLY A 21 49.06 -4.72 0.12
C GLY A 21 47.90 -4.18 0.93
N ALA A 22 47.98 -4.36 2.26
CA ALA A 22 47.23 -3.57 3.21
C ALA A 22 47.71 -2.09 3.16
N CYS A 23 46.78 -1.16 3.01
CA CYS A 23 47.04 0.25 3.35
C CYS A 23 45.90 0.77 4.22
N ASN A 24 46.20 0.91 5.49
CA ASN A 24 45.49 1.75 6.43
C ASN A 24 45.58 3.22 5.97
N GLY A 25 44.46 3.83 5.68
CA GLY A 25 44.32 5.24 5.39
C GLY A 25 43.04 5.77 5.99
N THR A 26 43.11 6.24 7.20
CA THR A 26 42.08 7.05 7.85
C THR A 26 41.95 8.37 7.10
N TYR A 27 40.85 8.55 6.35
CA TYR A 27 40.47 9.85 5.82
C TYR A 27 39.50 10.51 6.81
N ALA A 28 40.00 11.46 7.60
CA ALA A 28 39.17 12.44 8.28
C ALA A 28 38.96 13.63 7.32
N PRO A 29 37.72 14.06 7.07
CA PRO A 29 37.51 15.30 6.34
C PRO A 29 37.81 16.50 7.24
N SER A 30 38.70 17.36 6.75
CA SER A 30 39.01 18.68 7.30
C SER A 30 37.77 19.59 7.26
N PRO A 31 37.49 20.41 8.28
CA PRO A 31 36.40 21.37 8.23
C PRO A 31 36.71 22.48 7.22
N ALA A 32 35.97 22.53 6.13
CA ALA A 32 35.96 23.65 5.22
C ALA A 32 35.31 24.85 5.91
N GLU A 33 36.05 25.92 6.10
CA GLU A 33 35.56 27.23 6.49
C GLU A 33 34.55 27.74 5.46
N HIS A 34 33.27 27.75 5.83
CA HIS A 34 32.23 28.43 5.06
C HIS A 34 32.30 29.93 5.34
N THR A 35 32.94 30.66 4.45
CA THR A 35 32.79 32.13 4.33
C THR A 35 31.36 32.41 3.80
N HIS A 36 30.56 33.11 4.61
CA HIS A 36 29.24 33.60 4.22
C HIS A 36 29.40 34.63 3.07
N PRO A 37 28.62 34.49 1.99
CA PRO A 37 28.43 35.58 1.04
C PRO A 37 27.50 36.65 1.65
N PRO A 38 27.64 37.94 1.23
CA PRO A 38 26.91 39.06 1.82
C PRO A 38 25.41 39.01 1.43
N ASP A 39 24.59 39.44 2.38
CA ASP A 39 23.15 39.65 2.30
C ASP A 39 22.69 40.25 0.97
N GLY A 40 21.98 39.45 0.19
CA GLY A 40 21.24 39.84 -1.00
C GLY A 40 19.99 38.93 -1.13
N GLY A 41 18.96 39.24 -0.34
CA GLY A 41 17.88 38.35 0.00
C GLY A 41 16.98 37.88 -1.14
N LEU A 42 17.00 36.60 -1.39
CA LEU A 42 15.83 35.79 -1.66
C LEU A 42 15.71 34.82 -0.49
N ARG A 43 14.92 35.19 0.53
CA ARG A 43 14.51 34.26 1.56
C ARG A 43 13.66 33.19 0.87
N TYR A 44 14.26 32.07 0.51
CA TYR A 44 13.56 30.83 0.23
C TYR A 44 12.88 30.44 1.54
N ARG A 45 11.63 30.89 1.77
CA ARG A 45 10.78 30.28 2.77
C ARG A 45 10.50 28.87 2.25
N ALA A 46 11.20 27.89 2.78
CA ALA A 46 10.83 26.49 2.57
C ALA A 46 9.32 26.40 2.89
N ARG A 47 8.51 26.04 1.89
CA ARG A 47 7.08 25.79 2.12
C ARG A 47 6.98 24.65 3.12
N VAL A 48 6.31 24.87 4.24
CA VAL A 48 6.10 23.87 5.28
C VAL A 48 5.24 22.74 4.71
N LEU A 49 4.15 23.07 4.01
CA LEU A 49 3.40 22.10 3.21
C LEU A 49 4.07 21.92 1.83
N GLN A 50 4.45 20.69 1.52
CA GLN A 50 5.19 20.36 0.32
C GLN A 50 4.26 19.75 -0.74
N PRO A 51 4.11 20.39 -1.92
CA PRO A 51 3.34 19.81 -3.02
C PRO A 51 4.05 18.56 -3.58
N VAL A 52 3.28 17.53 -3.83
CA VAL A 52 3.76 16.27 -4.45
C VAL A 52 3.50 16.33 -5.96
N SER A 53 4.55 16.10 -6.72
CA SER A 53 4.42 15.94 -8.18
C SER A 53 3.90 14.55 -8.51
N VAL A 54 2.82 14.48 -9.29
CA VAL A 54 2.22 13.24 -9.78
C VAL A 54 2.23 13.23 -11.30
N ALA A 55 2.45 12.05 -11.88
CA ALA A 55 2.36 11.85 -13.33
C ALA A 55 0.89 12.01 -13.80
N SER A 56 0.69 12.38 -15.05
CA SER A 56 -0.65 12.41 -15.64
C SER A 56 -1.19 10.99 -15.83
N LYS A 57 -2.51 10.85 -15.68
CA LYS A 57 -3.28 9.64 -16.00
C LYS A 57 -4.57 10.06 -16.70
N THR A 58 -5.11 9.19 -17.53
CA THR A 58 -6.30 9.44 -18.32
C THR A 58 -7.40 8.44 -17.96
N LEU A 59 -8.56 8.92 -17.58
CA LEU A 59 -9.70 8.09 -17.20
C LEU A 59 -10.15 7.15 -18.34
N SER A 60 -10.02 7.58 -19.59
CA SER A 60 -10.37 6.76 -20.76
C SER A 60 -9.54 5.49 -20.90
N ASP A 61 -8.32 5.43 -20.33
CA ASP A 61 -7.46 4.24 -20.36
C ASP A 61 -8.08 3.06 -19.58
N TYR A 62 -8.98 3.35 -18.66
CA TYR A 62 -9.68 2.35 -17.85
C TYR A 62 -10.95 1.81 -18.51
N THR A 63 -11.39 2.38 -19.66
CA THR A 63 -12.67 2.03 -20.29
C THR A 63 -12.79 0.52 -20.63
N HIS A 64 -11.71 -0.07 -21.11
CA HIS A 64 -11.68 -1.49 -21.49
C HIS A 64 -11.70 -2.44 -20.26
N ILE A 65 -11.39 -1.93 -19.06
CA ILE A 65 -11.37 -2.69 -17.81
C ILE A 65 -12.70 -2.52 -17.06
N CYS A 66 -13.14 -1.27 -16.86
CA CYS A 66 -14.28 -0.95 -16.00
C CYS A 66 -15.62 -0.83 -16.73
N GLY A 67 -15.60 -0.80 -18.07
CA GLY A 67 -16.79 -0.56 -18.89
C GLY A 67 -17.08 0.93 -19.11
N ARG A 68 -17.80 1.21 -20.18
CA ARG A 68 -18.12 2.60 -20.60
C ARG A 68 -19.07 3.27 -19.60
N ASP A 69 -20.05 2.54 -19.08
CA ASP A 69 -21.09 3.11 -18.21
C ASP A 69 -20.50 3.76 -16.95
N LEU A 70 -19.51 3.13 -16.29
CA LEU A 70 -18.82 3.72 -15.13
C LEU A 70 -18.02 4.97 -15.52
N ILE A 71 -17.35 4.96 -16.68
CA ILE A 71 -16.57 6.10 -17.17
C ILE A 71 -17.49 7.29 -17.48
N ASP A 72 -18.64 7.05 -18.07
CA ASP A 72 -19.62 8.09 -18.40
C ASP A 72 -20.28 8.63 -17.10
N GLU A 73 -20.65 7.77 -16.13
CA GLU A 73 -21.12 8.19 -14.78
C GLU A 73 -20.09 9.11 -14.09
N ILE A 74 -18.81 8.75 -14.14
CA ILE A 74 -17.74 9.58 -13.55
C ILE A 74 -17.69 10.97 -14.21
N ARG A 75 -17.77 11.03 -15.54
CA ARG A 75 -17.75 12.31 -16.27
C ARG A 75 -18.97 13.18 -15.97
N GLU A 76 -20.16 12.57 -15.87
CA GLU A 76 -21.38 13.26 -15.47
C GLU A 76 -21.27 13.84 -14.05
N LEU A 77 -20.75 13.05 -13.09
CA LEU A 77 -20.53 13.50 -11.72
C LEU A 77 -19.46 14.61 -11.61
N ALA A 78 -18.46 14.60 -12.50
CA ALA A 78 -17.41 15.60 -12.51
C ALA A 78 -17.82 16.93 -13.14
N GLU A 79 -18.82 16.94 -14.02
CA GLU A 79 -19.22 18.15 -14.77
C GLU A 79 -19.52 19.36 -13.87
N PRO A 80 -20.34 19.25 -12.79
CA PRO A 80 -20.60 20.36 -11.89
C PRO A 80 -19.41 20.75 -11.01
N LEU A 81 -18.33 19.93 -10.96
CA LEU A 81 -17.14 20.12 -10.14
C LEU A 81 -15.94 20.66 -10.93
N LYS A 82 -16.08 20.88 -12.25
CA LYS A 82 -15.00 21.42 -13.08
C LYS A 82 -14.47 22.75 -12.55
N GLY A 83 -13.14 22.85 -12.46
CA GLY A 83 -12.46 24.01 -11.90
C GLY A 83 -12.49 24.10 -10.38
N SER A 84 -13.15 23.17 -9.67
CA SER A 84 -13.11 23.13 -8.21
C SER A 84 -11.70 22.82 -7.72
N ARG A 85 -11.25 23.58 -6.73
CA ARG A 85 -9.94 23.44 -6.11
C ARG A 85 -10.00 22.42 -4.97
N VAL A 86 -9.28 21.32 -5.13
CA VAL A 86 -9.27 20.18 -4.19
C VAL A 86 -7.85 19.99 -3.67
N ALA A 87 -7.68 19.96 -2.33
CA ALA A 87 -6.44 19.61 -1.69
C ALA A 87 -6.55 18.23 -1.00
N HIS A 88 -5.61 17.33 -1.30
CA HIS A 88 -5.33 16.16 -0.47
C HIS A 88 -4.15 16.47 0.44
N ILE A 89 -4.30 16.28 1.75
CA ILE A 89 -3.26 16.56 2.74
C ILE A 89 -2.95 15.26 3.49
N SER A 90 -1.71 14.76 3.37
CA SER A 90 -1.26 13.52 4.01
C SER A 90 0.07 13.70 4.74
N ALA A 91 0.48 12.70 5.53
CA ALA A 91 1.71 12.74 6.30
C ALA A 91 2.97 12.50 5.47
N THR A 92 2.88 11.69 4.40
CA THR A 92 4.02 11.30 3.56
C THR A 92 3.61 11.09 2.12
N ALA A 93 4.57 11.32 1.20
CA ALA A 93 4.43 10.98 -0.21
C ALA A 93 4.95 9.57 -0.56
N PHE A 94 5.58 8.88 0.39
CA PHE A 94 6.27 7.61 0.13
C PHE A 94 5.85 6.55 1.15
N GLY A 95 5.86 5.31 0.69
CA GLY A 95 5.56 4.15 1.52
C GLY A 95 4.10 4.04 1.93
N GLY A 96 3.52 2.85 1.80
CA GLY A 96 2.16 2.56 2.24
C GLY A 96 1.05 2.86 1.23
N GLY A 97 -0.14 2.34 1.56
CA GLY A 97 -1.28 2.35 0.65
C GLY A 97 -1.86 3.73 0.34
N VAL A 98 -1.76 4.70 1.26
CA VAL A 98 -2.30 6.05 1.03
C VAL A 98 -1.58 6.75 -0.12
N SER A 99 -0.25 6.71 -0.14
CA SER A 99 0.53 7.30 -1.22
C SER A 99 0.27 6.58 -2.56
N GLU A 100 0.19 5.25 -2.58
CA GLU A 100 -0.16 4.49 -3.79
C GLU A 100 -1.51 4.91 -4.37
N ILE A 101 -2.52 5.09 -3.52
CA ILE A 101 -3.84 5.57 -3.92
C ILE A 101 -3.76 6.98 -4.50
N LEU A 102 -3.08 7.91 -3.82
CA LEU A 102 -3.02 9.32 -4.23
C LEU A 102 -2.21 9.53 -5.52
N TYR A 103 -1.19 8.72 -5.79
CA TYR A 103 -0.47 8.73 -7.07
C TYR A 103 -1.36 8.41 -8.29
N THR A 104 -2.53 7.79 -8.05
CA THR A 104 -3.51 7.53 -9.12
C THR A 104 -4.74 8.44 -9.02
N LEU A 105 -5.27 8.64 -7.84
CA LEU A 105 -6.53 9.39 -7.64
C LEU A 105 -6.37 10.87 -8.03
N VAL A 106 -5.29 11.53 -7.59
CA VAL A 106 -5.05 12.94 -7.86
C VAL A 106 -4.95 13.26 -9.36
N PRO A 107 -4.15 12.54 -10.17
CA PRO A 107 -4.13 12.77 -11.61
C PRO A 107 -5.46 12.44 -12.29
N LEU A 108 -6.24 11.46 -11.84
CA LEU A 108 -7.57 11.19 -12.41
C LEU A 108 -8.58 12.28 -12.06
N MET A 109 -8.53 12.87 -10.87
CA MET A 109 -9.33 14.06 -10.54
C MET A 109 -9.00 15.23 -11.46
N ARG A 110 -7.72 15.41 -11.80
CA ARG A 110 -7.29 16.44 -12.77
C ARG A 110 -7.79 16.15 -14.20
N ASP A 111 -7.75 14.91 -14.63
CA ASP A 111 -8.21 14.49 -15.96
C ASP A 111 -9.72 14.74 -16.16
N VAL A 112 -10.51 14.64 -15.09
CA VAL A 112 -11.95 14.95 -15.16
C VAL A 112 -12.28 16.42 -14.90
N GLY A 113 -11.26 17.28 -14.77
CA GLY A 113 -11.41 18.75 -14.77
C GLY A 113 -11.35 19.44 -13.41
N LEU A 114 -10.98 18.75 -12.33
CA LEU A 114 -10.75 19.37 -11.02
C LEU A 114 -9.33 19.96 -10.93
N GLU A 115 -9.17 21.07 -10.22
CA GLU A 115 -7.85 21.62 -9.86
C GLU A 115 -7.37 20.94 -8.55
N CYS A 116 -6.86 19.71 -8.69
CA CYS A 116 -6.50 18.86 -7.56
C CYS A 116 -5.01 18.95 -7.23
N GLU A 117 -4.67 19.18 -5.96
CA GLU A 117 -3.31 19.17 -5.45
C GLU A 117 -3.16 18.10 -4.35
N TRP A 118 -1.96 17.54 -4.25
CA TRP A 118 -1.55 16.73 -3.12
C TRP A 118 -0.41 17.41 -2.38
N GLN A 119 -0.59 17.62 -1.08
CA GLN A 119 0.37 18.27 -0.20
C GLN A 119 0.72 17.34 0.96
N VAL A 120 1.99 17.35 1.34
CA VAL A 120 2.49 16.60 2.50
C VAL A 120 2.84 17.57 3.61
N ILE A 121 2.39 17.26 4.83
CA ILE A 121 2.70 18.05 6.01
C ILE A 121 4.19 17.98 6.36
N TYR A 122 4.67 19.03 6.99
CA TYR A 122 5.99 19.05 7.56
C TYR A 122 5.98 18.43 8.96
N GLY A 123 6.96 17.56 9.22
CA GLY A 123 7.26 16.99 10.53
C GLY A 123 8.74 16.64 10.61
N ARG A 124 9.30 16.65 11.81
CA ARG A 124 10.62 16.08 12.10
C ARG A 124 10.46 14.72 12.76
N GLU A 125 11.57 14.10 13.09
CA GLU A 125 11.61 12.77 13.69
C GLU A 125 10.72 12.65 14.94
N GLU A 126 10.75 13.65 15.84
CA GLU A 126 9.94 13.66 17.05
C GLU A 126 8.42 13.63 16.76
N PHE A 127 7.98 14.31 15.69
CA PHE A 127 6.60 14.27 15.26
C PHE A 127 6.20 12.91 14.70
N PHE A 128 7.04 12.33 13.84
CA PHE A 128 6.76 11.04 13.26
C PHE A 128 6.83 9.90 14.26
N ASN A 129 7.71 10.00 15.26
CA ASN A 129 7.74 9.06 16.39
C ASN A 129 6.45 9.14 17.22
N ALA A 130 5.97 10.33 17.58
CA ALA A 130 4.72 10.51 18.28
C ALA A 130 3.53 9.99 17.48
N THR A 131 3.48 10.29 16.18
CA THR A 131 2.36 9.85 15.31
C THR A 131 2.42 8.36 14.97
N LYS A 132 3.58 7.70 15.00
CA LYS A 132 3.71 6.24 14.91
C LYS A 132 3.09 5.57 16.15
N LEU A 133 3.39 6.10 17.35
CA LEU A 133 2.74 5.63 18.59
C LEU A 133 1.22 5.83 18.53
N MET A 134 0.77 7.03 18.13
CA MET A 134 -0.67 7.32 17.95
C MET A 134 -1.32 6.31 17.00
N HIS A 135 -0.70 6.05 15.85
CA HIS A 135 -1.20 5.09 14.88
C HIS A 135 -1.34 3.68 15.47
N ASN A 136 -0.34 3.22 16.22
CA ASN A 136 -0.36 1.91 16.87
C ASN A 136 -1.42 1.85 17.98
N ALA A 137 -1.52 2.88 18.83
CA ALA A 137 -2.51 2.97 19.89
C ALA A 137 -3.94 3.01 19.32
N LEU A 138 -4.17 3.77 18.26
CA LEU A 138 -5.47 3.81 17.57
C LEU A 138 -5.86 2.47 16.95
N GLN A 139 -4.90 1.61 16.66
CA GLN A 139 -5.13 0.23 16.25
C GLN A 139 -5.13 -0.75 17.43
N GLY A 140 -5.19 -0.28 18.68
CA GLY A 140 -5.36 -1.09 19.89
C GLY A 140 -4.06 -1.56 20.54
N ALA A 141 -2.90 -0.96 20.19
CA ALA A 141 -1.70 -1.16 20.99
C ALA A 141 -1.91 -0.58 22.42
N PRO A 142 -1.35 -1.22 23.45
CA PRO A 142 -1.58 -0.80 24.85
C PRO A 142 -0.82 0.48 25.23
N GLN A 143 0.20 0.88 24.46
CA GLN A 143 0.95 2.10 24.70
C GLN A 143 0.11 3.31 24.30
N ASP A 144 0.11 4.34 25.15
CA ASP A 144 -0.51 5.62 24.90
C ASP A 144 0.58 6.69 24.69
N LEU A 145 0.18 7.86 24.15
CA LEU A 145 1.03 9.01 24.03
C LEU A 145 1.11 9.74 25.38
N ASP A 146 2.29 10.16 25.76
CA ASP A 146 2.47 11.10 26.87
C ASP A 146 2.12 12.54 26.47
N GLU A 147 2.07 13.45 27.45
CA GLU A 147 1.69 14.86 27.21
C GLU A 147 2.69 15.57 26.28
N GLU A 148 3.99 15.28 26.33
CA GLU A 148 5.00 15.87 25.46
C GLU A 148 4.79 15.45 24.00
N GLN A 149 4.42 14.19 23.76
CA GLN A 149 4.13 13.67 22.43
C GLN A 149 2.83 14.27 21.86
N TRP A 150 1.80 14.45 22.70
CA TRP A 150 0.57 15.15 22.32
C TRP A 150 0.84 16.63 22.02
N GLU A 151 1.66 17.30 22.83
CA GLU A 151 2.04 18.70 22.59
C GLU A 151 2.85 18.83 21.29
N THR A 152 3.73 17.87 21.02
CA THR A 152 4.48 17.78 19.76
C THR A 152 3.53 17.65 18.57
N TRP A 153 2.53 16.76 18.64
CA TRP A 153 1.52 16.61 17.60
C TRP A 153 0.72 17.91 17.38
N ARG A 154 0.25 18.55 18.45
CA ARG A 154 -0.47 19.84 18.36
C ARG A 154 0.37 20.93 17.72
N ARG A 155 1.59 21.11 18.19
CA ARG A 155 2.54 22.12 17.68
C ARG A 155 2.80 21.98 16.17
N TYR A 156 3.04 20.77 15.68
CA TYR A 156 3.25 20.54 14.25
C TYR A 156 1.98 20.75 13.41
N ASN A 157 0.82 20.39 13.92
CA ASN A 157 -0.45 20.72 13.27
C ASN A 157 -0.66 22.23 13.16
N GLU A 158 -0.39 23.00 14.23
CA GLU A 158 -0.44 24.47 14.18
C GLU A 158 0.55 25.08 13.17
N MET A 159 1.77 24.54 13.09
CA MET A 159 2.76 24.99 12.11
C MET A 159 2.25 24.77 10.69
N ASN A 160 1.71 23.59 10.40
CA ASN A 160 1.17 23.25 9.08
C ASN A 160 -0.10 24.06 8.76
N ALA A 161 -0.98 24.29 9.73
CA ALA A 161 -2.17 25.10 9.57
C ALA A 161 -1.86 26.55 9.17
N ARG A 162 -0.85 27.17 9.77
CA ARG A 162 -0.40 28.55 9.42
C ARG A 162 0.09 28.68 7.98
N GLU A 163 0.61 27.62 7.41
CA GLU A 163 1.18 27.59 6.06
C GLU A 163 0.20 27.05 5.01
N LEU A 164 -0.95 26.53 5.44
CA LEU A 164 -2.00 26.11 4.51
C LEU A 164 -2.53 27.34 3.77
N SER A 165 -2.09 27.49 2.54
CA SER A 165 -2.39 28.65 1.69
C SER A 165 -3.49 28.31 0.68
N GLY A 166 -4.24 29.33 0.29
CA GLY A 166 -5.30 29.25 -0.71
C GLY A 166 -6.68 29.07 -0.11
N ASP A 167 -7.68 29.25 -0.99
CA ASP A 167 -9.08 29.01 -0.71
C ASP A 167 -9.47 27.74 -1.47
N TRP A 168 -9.81 26.70 -0.75
CA TRP A 168 -10.15 25.38 -1.31
C TRP A 168 -11.66 25.22 -1.35
N ASP A 169 -12.17 24.60 -2.41
CA ASP A 169 -13.55 24.13 -2.41
C ASP A 169 -13.69 22.88 -1.53
N VAL A 170 -12.68 21.98 -1.58
CA VAL A 170 -12.62 20.78 -0.72
C VAL A 170 -11.19 20.54 -0.23
N CYS A 171 -11.03 20.33 1.08
CA CYS A 171 -9.83 19.79 1.69
C CYS A 171 -10.07 18.37 2.23
N LEU A 172 -9.28 17.40 1.75
CA LEU A 172 -9.26 16.05 2.28
C LEU A 172 -8.02 15.84 3.15
N VAL A 173 -8.25 15.52 4.39
CA VAL A 173 -7.22 15.27 5.39
C VAL A 173 -7.13 13.77 5.62
N HIS A 174 -5.94 13.19 5.38
CA HIS A 174 -5.71 11.77 5.45
C HIS A 174 -5.05 11.38 6.78
N ASP A 175 -5.71 10.48 7.51
CA ASP A 175 -5.24 9.88 8.75
C ASP A 175 -5.11 10.87 9.94
N PRO A 176 -4.70 10.40 11.14
CA PRO A 176 -4.66 11.23 12.33
C PRO A 176 -3.52 12.25 12.36
N GLN A 177 -2.45 12.09 11.54
CA GLN A 177 -1.31 12.99 11.59
C GLN A 177 -1.69 14.45 11.34
N PRO A 178 -2.41 14.81 10.25
CA PRO A 178 -2.86 16.17 9.99
C PRO A 178 -4.29 16.47 10.48
N ALA A 179 -4.90 15.61 11.32
CA ALA A 179 -6.33 15.66 11.62
C ALA A 179 -6.80 16.96 12.30
N ALA A 180 -5.91 17.73 12.95
CA ALA A 180 -6.30 18.99 13.60
C ALA A 180 -6.52 20.16 12.62
N LEU A 181 -6.19 20.02 11.33
CA LEU A 181 -6.22 21.14 10.36
C LEU A 181 -7.62 21.76 10.25
N HIS A 182 -8.67 20.96 10.15
CA HIS A 182 -10.04 21.48 10.10
C HIS A 182 -10.37 22.36 11.31
N LYS A 183 -10.04 21.90 12.52
CA LYS A 183 -10.31 22.66 13.75
C LYS A 183 -9.50 23.94 13.86
N LEU A 184 -8.26 23.94 13.33
CA LEU A 184 -7.33 25.07 13.43
C LEU A 184 -7.60 26.16 12.40
N VAL A 185 -8.01 25.79 11.18
CA VAL A 185 -8.19 26.73 10.04
C VAL A 185 -9.43 26.36 9.21
N PRO A 186 -10.63 26.32 9.82
CA PRO A 186 -11.84 25.88 9.14
C PRO A 186 -12.19 26.74 7.90
N GLU A 187 -11.79 28.03 7.91
CA GLU A 187 -12.04 28.99 6.84
C GLU A 187 -11.22 28.73 5.55
N LYS A 188 -10.25 27.82 5.59
CA LYS A 188 -9.37 27.52 4.44
C LYS A 188 -10.03 26.66 3.38
N ALA A 189 -11.13 26.00 3.69
CA ALA A 189 -11.90 25.26 2.71
C ALA A 189 -13.40 25.42 2.97
N ARG A 190 -14.20 25.38 1.89
CA ARG A 190 -15.68 25.37 1.98
C ARG A 190 -16.18 24.03 2.51
N GLY A 191 -15.55 22.93 2.07
CA GLY A 191 -15.84 21.57 2.49
C GLY A 191 -14.59 20.88 3.05
N TRP A 192 -14.76 20.20 4.18
CA TRP A 192 -13.71 19.42 4.80
C TRP A 192 -14.11 17.95 4.86
N VAL A 193 -13.15 17.09 4.54
CA VAL A 193 -13.31 15.63 4.58
C VAL A 193 -12.17 15.03 5.39
N TRP A 194 -12.47 14.25 6.41
CA TRP A 194 -11.47 13.42 7.06
C TRP A 194 -11.51 12.00 6.51
N ARG A 195 -10.38 11.51 6.01
CA ARG A 195 -10.24 10.15 5.51
C ARG A 195 -9.38 9.33 6.45
N CYS A 196 -9.97 8.41 7.18
CA CYS A 196 -9.27 7.45 8.00
C CYS A 196 -8.92 6.20 7.19
N HIS A 197 -7.64 5.81 7.18
CA HIS A 197 -7.14 4.61 6.49
C HIS A 197 -6.76 3.48 7.45
N ILE A 198 -6.87 3.71 8.77
CA ILE A 198 -6.50 2.74 9.81
C ILE A 198 -7.73 2.10 10.44
N ASP A 199 -7.51 0.94 11.06
CA ASP A 199 -8.52 0.22 11.82
C ASP A 199 -8.72 0.90 13.19
N LEU A 200 -9.90 1.49 13.40
CA LEU A 200 -10.34 2.08 14.68
C LEU A 200 -11.40 1.24 15.39
N SER A 201 -11.52 -0.05 15.08
CA SER A 201 -12.54 -0.91 15.68
C SER A 201 -12.33 -1.14 17.18
N THR A 202 -11.07 -1.14 17.64
CA THR A 202 -10.70 -1.35 19.03
C THR A 202 -9.56 -0.41 19.45
N PRO A 203 -9.75 0.90 19.37
CA PRO A 203 -8.68 1.85 19.67
C PRO A 203 -8.37 1.89 21.15
N ASN A 204 -7.14 2.29 21.50
CA ASN A 204 -6.80 2.65 22.87
C ASN A 204 -7.76 3.76 23.34
N PRO A 205 -8.49 3.58 24.49
CA PRO A 205 -9.52 4.52 24.92
C PRO A 205 -9.00 5.94 25.22
N GLU A 206 -7.78 6.06 25.73
CA GLU A 206 -7.18 7.33 26.08
C GLU A 206 -6.73 8.09 24.82
N THR A 207 -6.10 7.39 23.89
CA THR A 207 -5.68 7.98 22.62
C THR A 207 -6.86 8.45 21.77
N ILE A 208 -7.92 7.64 21.64
CA ILE A 208 -9.10 8.04 20.87
C ILE A 208 -9.86 9.20 21.54
N ALA A 209 -9.95 9.23 22.88
CA ALA A 209 -10.60 10.31 23.61
C ALA A 209 -9.87 11.65 23.41
N GLN A 210 -8.55 11.65 23.29
CA GLN A 210 -7.76 12.86 23.01
C GLN A 210 -7.82 13.29 21.53
N LEU A 211 -7.95 12.35 20.60
CA LEU A 211 -8.06 12.65 19.17
C LEU A 211 -9.46 13.11 18.77
N LEU A 212 -10.50 12.53 19.37
CA LEU A 212 -11.90 12.75 18.99
C LEU A 212 -12.28 14.23 18.86
N PRO A 213 -11.91 15.16 19.76
CA PRO A 213 -12.22 16.58 19.63
C PRO A 213 -11.69 17.27 18.36
N TYR A 214 -10.78 16.63 17.63
CA TYR A 214 -10.23 17.15 16.37
C TYR A 214 -10.86 16.53 15.13
N ILE A 215 -11.55 15.39 15.27
CA ILE A 215 -12.13 14.67 14.13
C ILE A 215 -13.66 14.64 14.13
N GLU A 216 -14.29 14.81 15.28
CA GLU A 216 -15.75 14.67 15.45
C GLU A 216 -16.58 15.65 14.62
N ASP A 217 -16.07 16.87 14.38
CA ASP A 217 -16.77 17.97 13.71
C ASP A 217 -16.43 18.08 12.22
N TYR A 218 -15.70 17.13 11.64
CA TYR A 218 -15.54 17.12 10.18
C TYR A 218 -16.90 16.94 9.50
N PRO A 219 -17.27 17.80 8.53
CA PRO A 219 -18.55 17.69 7.84
C PRO A 219 -18.80 16.33 7.18
N GLN A 220 -17.73 15.74 6.66
CA GLN A 220 -17.72 14.40 6.06
C GLN A 220 -16.54 13.61 6.60
N SER A 221 -16.76 12.36 6.95
CA SER A 221 -15.70 11.41 7.32
C SER A 221 -15.81 10.13 6.53
N LEU A 222 -14.67 9.59 6.08
CA LEU A 222 -14.60 8.40 5.23
C LEU A 222 -13.83 7.30 5.93
N PHE A 223 -14.41 6.12 5.99
CA PHE A 223 -13.82 4.91 6.57
C PHE A 223 -13.83 3.76 5.56
N HIS A 224 -13.03 2.73 5.80
CA HIS A 224 -13.00 1.54 4.95
C HIS A 224 -14.26 0.68 5.14
N MET A 225 -14.76 0.60 6.37
CA MET A 225 -15.92 -0.17 6.77
C MET A 225 -16.59 0.48 8.00
N ALA A 226 -17.84 0.09 8.24
CA ALA A 226 -18.65 0.66 9.32
C ALA A 226 -18.05 0.38 10.72
N ASP A 227 -17.45 -0.79 10.92
CA ASP A 227 -16.87 -1.20 12.20
C ASP A 227 -15.64 -0.36 12.61
N TYR A 228 -15.05 0.40 11.67
CA TYR A 228 -13.93 1.30 11.97
C TYR A 228 -14.35 2.69 12.40
N VAL A 229 -15.65 2.97 12.45
CA VAL A 229 -16.17 4.29 12.84
C VAL A 229 -16.17 4.40 14.36
N PRO A 230 -15.37 5.29 14.96
CA PRO A 230 -15.41 5.48 16.39
C PRO A 230 -16.73 6.15 16.80
N PRO A 231 -17.27 5.86 18.01
CA PRO A 231 -18.43 6.58 18.53
C PRO A 231 -18.10 8.06 18.73
N GLY A 232 -19.11 8.94 18.57
CA GLY A 232 -18.96 10.39 18.80
C GLY A 232 -18.69 11.23 17.56
N MET A 233 -18.71 10.65 16.35
CA MET A 233 -18.63 11.42 15.11
C MET A 233 -19.93 12.20 14.87
N ASN A 234 -19.84 13.54 14.73
CA ASN A 234 -20.99 14.43 14.56
C ASN A 234 -21.35 14.67 13.08
N GLY A 235 -20.37 14.62 12.19
CA GLY A 235 -20.57 14.81 10.76
C GLY A 235 -21.10 13.56 10.04
N LYS A 236 -21.31 13.70 8.74
CA LYS A 236 -21.73 12.56 7.90
C LYS A 236 -20.61 11.55 7.74
N VAL A 237 -20.89 10.29 8.05
CA VAL A 237 -19.97 9.17 7.88
C VAL A 237 -20.30 8.42 6.60
N ASN A 238 -19.26 8.16 5.79
CA ASN A 238 -19.35 7.40 4.56
C ASN A 238 -18.42 6.19 4.63
N VAL A 239 -18.87 5.04 4.14
CA VAL A 239 -18.05 3.85 3.97
C VAL A 239 -17.57 3.79 2.53
N VAL A 240 -16.27 4.00 2.34
CA VAL A 240 -15.63 4.02 1.01
C VAL A 240 -14.40 3.11 1.06
N PRO A 241 -14.54 1.83 0.70
CA PRO A 241 -13.41 0.91 0.66
C PRO A 241 -12.31 1.40 -0.31
N PRO A 242 -11.04 1.22 0.01
CA PRO A 242 -9.94 1.57 -0.87
C PRO A 242 -9.98 0.84 -2.21
N ALA A 243 -9.08 1.22 -3.11
CA ALA A 243 -9.01 0.66 -4.44
C ALA A 243 -7.56 0.56 -4.93
N ILE A 244 -7.33 -0.34 -5.86
CA ILE A 244 -6.07 -0.51 -6.57
C ILE A 244 -6.15 0.07 -7.98
N ASP A 245 -5.01 0.46 -8.53
CA ASP A 245 -4.90 0.86 -9.93
C ASP A 245 -4.48 -0.33 -10.79
N PRO A 246 -5.35 -0.83 -11.69
CA PRO A 246 -5.07 -1.99 -12.53
C PRO A 246 -3.99 -1.74 -13.61
N LEU A 247 -3.61 -0.48 -13.86
CA LEU A 247 -2.65 -0.07 -14.88
C LEU A 247 -1.23 0.16 -14.34
N THR A 248 -1.02 0.02 -13.03
CA THR A 248 0.34 0.12 -12.46
C THR A 248 1.20 -1.10 -12.82
N PRO A 249 2.54 -0.97 -12.78
CA PRO A 249 3.44 -2.11 -13.00
C PRO A 249 3.14 -3.31 -12.08
N LYS A 250 2.65 -3.05 -10.86
CA LYS A 250 2.25 -4.09 -9.90
C LYS A 250 1.00 -4.86 -10.35
N ASN A 251 0.10 -4.25 -11.15
CA ASN A 251 -1.23 -4.77 -11.44
C ASN A 251 -1.54 -4.98 -12.92
N MET A 252 -0.72 -4.43 -13.83
CA MET A 252 -0.89 -4.63 -15.27
C MET A 252 -0.84 -6.12 -15.65
N ALA A 253 -1.47 -6.47 -16.75
CA ALA A 253 -1.43 -7.85 -17.25
C ALA A 253 0.00 -8.23 -17.66
N LEU A 254 0.45 -9.39 -17.20
CA LEU A 254 1.67 -10.05 -17.66
C LEU A 254 1.31 -11.30 -18.44
N SER A 255 2.11 -11.64 -19.46
CA SER A 255 1.97 -12.94 -20.09
C SER A 255 2.43 -14.06 -19.13
N PRO A 256 1.88 -15.28 -19.24
CA PRO A 256 2.36 -16.41 -18.43
C PRO A 256 3.87 -16.65 -18.58
N GLU A 257 4.40 -16.45 -19.80
CA GLU A 257 5.80 -16.62 -20.14
C GLU A 257 6.68 -15.58 -19.43
N ASP A 258 6.27 -14.30 -19.43
CA ASP A 258 7.01 -13.24 -18.72
C ASP A 258 6.97 -13.47 -17.20
N GLY A 259 5.82 -13.88 -16.66
CA GLY A 259 5.68 -14.22 -15.25
C GLY A 259 6.59 -15.36 -14.83
N ALA A 260 6.60 -16.45 -15.60
CA ALA A 260 7.48 -17.59 -15.37
C ALA A 260 8.96 -17.22 -15.49
N TYR A 261 9.34 -16.44 -16.51
CA TYR A 261 10.71 -15.98 -16.68
C TYR A 261 11.21 -15.19 -15.45
N VAL A 262 10.40 -14.23 -14.99
CA VAL A 262 10.76 -13.43 -13.81
C VAL A 262 10.89 -14.32 -12.57
N CYS A 263 9.93 -15.21 -12.29
CA CYS A 263 9.98 -16.12 -11.14
C CYS A 263 11.23 -16.99 -11.16
N GLY A 264 11.62 -17.50 -12.33
CA GLY A 264 12.83 -18.31 -12.50
C GLY A 264 14.14 -17.58 -12.16
N GLN A 265 14.20 -16.24 -12.33
CA GLN A 265 15.37 -15.44 -11.95
C GLN A 265 15.60 -15.40 -10.43
N PHE A 266 14.56 -15.70 -9.64
CA PHE A 266 14.61 -15.74 -8.17
C PHE A 266 14.70 -17.18 -7.62
N GLY A 267 15.00 -18.14 -8.48
CA GLY A 267 15.22 -19.53 -8.08
C GLY A 267 13.95 -20.36 -7.90
N ILE A 268 12.79 -19.83 -8.29
CA ILE A 268 11.53 -20.57 -8.30
C ILE A 268 11.51 -21.51 -9.50
N ASP A 269 11.26 -22.80 -9.27
CA ASP A 269 11.03 -23.78 -10.32
C ASP A 269 9.63 -23.61 -10.88
N VAL A 270 9.52 -23.06 -12.07
CA VAL A 270 8.26 -22.65 -12.70
C VAL A 270 7.36 -23.81 -13.14
N ASP A 271 7.88 -25.02 -13.14
CA ASP A 271 7.13 -26.26 -13.46
C ASP A 271 6.55 -26.94 -12.21
N ARG A 272 6.83 -26.38 -11.02
CA ARG A 272 6.35 -26.89 -9.73
C ARG A 272 5.29 -25.97 -9.13
N PRO A 273 4.32 -26.52 -8.36
CA PRO A 273 3.29 -25.70 -7.75
C PRO A 273 3.86 -24.71 -6.73
N LEU A 274 3.29 -23.50 -6.71
CA LEU A 274 3.74 -22.37 -5.91
C LEU A 274 2.63 -21.78 -5.05
N MET A 275 2.84 -21.71 -3.73
CA MET A 275 2.13 -20.84 -2.81
C MET A 275 2.86 -19.50 -2.73
N CYS A 276 2.14 -18.37 -2.68
CA CYS A 276 2.76 -17.06 -2.58
C CYS A 276 2.00 -16.13 -1.64
N GLN A 277 2.73 -15.45 -0.73
CA GLN A 277 2.23 -14.32 0.05
C GLN A 277 3.08 -13.08 -0.22
N VAL A 278 2.42 -11.96 -0.50
CA VAL A 278 3.06 -10.65 -0.66
C VAL A 278 2.62 -9.75 0.49
N SER A 279 3.55 -9.46 1.42
CA SER A 279 3.25 -8.64 2.60
C SER A 279 4.54 -8.07 3.21
N ARG A 280 4.42 -7.07 4.10
CA ARG A 280 5.54 -6.75 5.00
C ARG A 280 5.85 -7.94 5.91
N PHE A 281 7.10 -8.02 6.37
CA PHE A 281 7.48 -8.97 7.41
C PHE A 281 7.16 -8.35 8.78
N ASP A 282 5.96 -8.62 9.26
CA ASP A 282 5.50 -8.24 10.58
C ASP A 282 4.59 -9.33 11.19
N PRO A 283 4.40 -9.35 12.51
CA PRO A 283 3.60 -10.39 13.19
C PRO A 283 2.16 -10.49 12.69
N TRP A 284 1.58 -9.37 12.27
CA TRP A 284 0.18 -9.32 11.85
C TRP A 284 -0.07 -9.96 10.47
N LYS A 285 0.99 -10.09 9.67
CA LYS A 285 0.93 -10.76 8.36
C LYS A 285 1.16 -12.27 8.45
N ASP A 286 1.59 -12.73 9.63
CA ASP A 286 1.76 -14.13 10.00
C ASP A 286 2.53 -15.01 8.98
N PRO A 287 3.72 -14.57 8.50
CA PRO A 287 4.51 -15.38 7.59
C PRO A 287 4.94 -16.72 8.18
N LEU A 288 5.07 -16.82 9.52
CA LEU A 288 5.38 -18.08 10.21
C LEU A 288 4.24 -19.09 10.05
N GLY A 289 2.99 -18.66 10.30
CA GLY A 289 1.82 -19.51 10.10
C GLY A 289 1.59 -19.88 8.63
N VAL A 290 2.06 -19.07 7.68
CA VAL A 290 2.07 -19.44 6.26
C VAL A 290 3.10 -20.53 5.98
N ILE A 291 4.30 -20.47 6.58
CA ILE A 291 5.29 -21.56 6.51
C ILE A 291 4.73 -22.85 7.12
N ASP A 292 4.01 -22.77 8.26
CA ASP A 292 3.39 -23.94 8.87
C ASP A 292 2.31 -24.52 7.96
N SER A 293 1.46 -23.69 7.35
CA SER A 293 0.49 -24.13 6.33
C SER A 293 1.16 -24.83 5.16
N TYR A 294 2.25 -24.25 4.64
CA TYR A 294 3.03 -24.82 3.55
C TYR A 294 3.62 -26.19 3.93
N ARG A 295 4.12 -26.36 5.14
CA ARG A 295 4.67 -27.66 5.61
C ARG A 295 3.61 -28.77 5.61
N ILE A 296 2.39 -28.44 6.07
CA ILE A 296 1.24 -29.37 6.02
C ILE A 296 0.90 -29.73 4.56
N VAL A 297 0.89 -28.74 3.67
CA VAL A 297 0.65 -28.98 2.23
C VAL A 297 1.76 -29.83 1.62
N LYS A 298 3.02 -29.58 1.95
CA LYS A 298 4.19 -30.27 1.40
C LYS A 298 4.21 -31.77 1.76
N GLU A 299 3.64 -32.16 2.90
CA GLU A 299 3.46 -33.58 3.26
C GLU A 299 2.61 -34.34 2.23
N ARG A 300 1.65 -33.67 1.58
CA ARG A 300 0.75 -34.25 0.57
C ARG A 300 1.19 -33.95 -0.85
N VAL A 301 1.85 -32.80 -1.06
CA VAL A 301 2.35 -32.31 -2.35
C VAL A 301 3.85 -32.02 -2.21
N PRO A 302 4.74 -33.06 -2.27
CA PRO A 302 6.17 -32.86 -2.01
C PRO A 302 6.87 -31.88 -2.96
N ALA A 303 6.29 -31.61 -4.12
CA ALA A 303 6.78 -30.63 -5.09
C ALA A 303 6.41 -29.18 -4.77
N MET A 304 5.63 -28.92 -3.69
CA MET A 304 5.20 -27.55 -3.34
C MET A 304 6.38 -26.65 -3.01
N GLN A 305 6.30 -25.41 -3.51
CA GLN A 305 7.18 -24.31 -3.16
C GLN A 305 6.39 -23.18 -2.47
N LEU A 306 7.08 -22.37 -1.68
CA LEU A 306 6.53 -21.18 -1.03
C LEU A 306 7.38 -19.95 -1.37
N ALA A 307 6.75 -18.87 -1.84
CA ALA A 307 7.35 -17.55 -1.94
C ALA A 307 6.74 -16.59 -0.91
N LEU A 308 7.57 -16.10 0.01
CA LEU A 308 7.24 -14.98 0.91
C LEU A 308 7.95 -13.74 0.40
N VAL A 309 7.18 -12.78 -0.08
CA VAL A 309 7.69 -11.59 -0.78
C VAL A 309 7.29 -10.34 -0.02
N GLY A 310 8.27 -9.53 0.36
CA GLY A 310 8.00 -8.33 1.17
C GLY A 310 8.83 -7.12 0.79
N SER A 311 8.46 -5.98 1.37
CA SER A 311 9.27 -4.77 1.32
C SER A 311 9.79 -4.47 2.72
N MET A 312 11.09 -4.20 2.81
CA MET A 312 11.81 -3.86 4.04
C MET A 312 12.24 -2.40 3.98
N ALA A 313 12.12 -1.69 5.10
CA ALA A 313 12.72 -0.39 5.28
C ALA A 313 14.05 -0.54 6.04
N SER A 314 15.06 0.25 5.67
CA SER A 314 16.39 0.17 6.30
C SER A 314 16.39 0.65 7.75
N ASP A 315 15.40 1.46 8.13
CA ASP A 315 15.20 2.12 9.41
C ASP A 315 14.05 1.51 10.25
N ASP A 316 13.63 0.28 9.93
CA ASP A 316 12.62 -0.48 10.68
C ASP A 316 13.25 -1.72 11.37
N PRO A 317 13.82 -1.56 12.58
CA PRO A 317 14.45 -2.67 13.31
C PRO A 317 13.50 -3.83 13.60
N GLU A 318 12.23 -3.53 13.94
CA GLU A 318 11.22 -4.55 14.23
C GLU A 318 10.92 -5.42 13.00
N GLY A 319 10.82 -4.80 11.83
CA GLY A 319 10.68 -5.52 10.57
C GLY A 319 11.85 -6.44 10.27
N TRP A 320 13.09 -5.99 10.55
CA TRP A 320 14.28 -6.83 10.37
C TRP A 320 14.34 -7.99 11.36
N ASP A 321 13.96 -7.79 12.61
CA ASP A 321 13.91 -8.86 13.61
C ASP A 321 12.90 -9.92 13.20
N PHE A 322 11.73 -9.53 12.71
CA PHE A 322 10.70 -10.45 12.28
C PHE A 322 11.06 -11.14 10.94
N PHE A 323 11.75 -10.46 10.03
CA PHE A 323 12.32 -11.06 8.84
C PHE A 323 13.33 -12.17 9.18
N ASN A 324 14.24 -11.91 10.14
CA ASN A 324 15.19 -12.92 10.61
C ASN A 324 14.49 -14.10 11.31
N ALA A 325 13.44 -13.83 12.08
CA ALA A 325 12.61 -14.89 12.68
C ALA A 325 11.93 -15.76 11.61
N THR A 326 11.47 -15.13 10.51
CA THR A 326 10.88 -15.86 9.38
C THR A 326 11.91 -16.77 8.67
N ILE A 327 13.14 -16.29 8.47
CA ILE A 327 14.25 -17.12 7.92
C ILE A 327 14.56 -18.28 8.85
N ALA A 328 14.67 -18.02 10.15
CA ALA A 328 14.94 -19.06 11.13
C ALA A 328 13.81 -20.11 11.17
N HIS A 329 12.54 -19.67 11.06
CA HIS A 329 11.37 -20.56 11.03
C HIS A 329 11.33 -21.41 9.74
N ALA A 330 11.83 -20.93 8.60
CA ALA A 330 11.94 -21.70 7.37
C ALA A 330 12.93 -22.87 7.49
N ASP A 331 13.83 -22.85 8.47
CA ASP A 331 14.77 -23.93 8.83
C ASP A 331 15.62 -24.45 7.64
N GLY A 332 15.98 -23.53 6.73
CA GLY A 332 16.81 -23.85 5.56
C GLY A 332 16.13 -24.72 4.49
N ASP A 333 14.78 -24.83 4.49
CA ASP A 333 14.05 -25.51 3.43
C ASP A 333 14.32 -24.82 2.08
N PRO A 334 14.94 -25.53 1.08
CA PRO A 334 15.30 -24.93 -0.21
C PRO A 334 14.10 -24.55 -1.07
N ASP A 335 12.90 -25.02 -0.75
CA ASP A 335 11.67 -24.71 -1.45
C ASP A 335 10.90 -23.53 -0.81
N VAL A 336 11.47 -22.88 0.21
CA VAL A 336 10.94 -21.66 0.82
C VAL A 336 11.79 -20.47 0.38
N HIS A 337 11.23 -19.62 -0.49
CA HIS A 337 11.88 -18.44 -1.05
C HIS A 337 11.44 -17.21 -0.28
N ILE A 338 12.35 -16.59 0.51
CA ILE A 338 12.09 -15.36 1.29
C ILE A 338 12.78 -14.22 0.57
N LEU A 339 12.00 -13.33 -0.04
CA LEU A 339 12.44 -12.32 -0.99
C LEU A 339 11.99 -10.92 -0.57
N ASN A 340 12.83 -9.92 -0.84
CA ASN A 340 12.49 -8.53 -0.53
C ASN A 340 13.14 -7.55 -1.54
N ASN A 341 12.90 -6.25 -1.35
CA ASN A 341 13.44 -5.19 -2.19
C ASN A 341 14.97 -5.12 -2.21
N PHE A 342 15.67 -5.63 -1.20
CA PHE A 342 17.14 -5.74 -1.20
C PHE A 342 17.63 -6.92 -2.07
N ASN A 343 16.74 -7.84 -2.44
CA ASN A 343 16.98 -8.86 -3.45
C ASN A 343 16.53 -8.41 -4.85
N ASN A 344 16.37 -7.12 -5.10
CA ASN A 344 15.88 -6.53 -6.35
C ASN A 344 14.42 -6.88 -6.69
N VAL A 345 13.60 -7.16 -5.70
CA VAL A 345 12.16 -7.33 -5.90
C VAL A 345 11.49 -5.96 -5.96
N GLY A 346 10.97 -5.59 -7.11
CA GLY A 346 10.17 -4.40 -7.35
C GLY A 346 8.72 -4.73 -7.71
N ALA A 347 8.02 -3.76 -8.29
CA ALA A 347 6.59 -3.89 -8.61
C ALA A 347 6.29 -4.95 -9.69
N ILE A 348 7.18 -5.10 -10.67
CA ILE A 348 7.02 -6.10 -11.75
C ILE A 348 7.25 -7.51 -11.20
N GLU A 349 8.24 -7.69 -10.33
CA GLU A 349 8.55 -8.97 -9.70
C GLU A 349 7.40 -9.41 -8.79
N VAL A 350 6.83 -8.50 -7.97
CA VAL A 350 5.62 -8.76 -7.18
C VAL A 350 4.47 -9.19 -8.09
N ASN A 351 4.25 -8.48 -9.21
CA ASN A 351 3.23 -8.84 -10.18
C ASN A 351 3.47 -10.26 -10.75
N ALA A 352 4.71 -10.59 -11.09
CA ALA A 352 5.08 -11.89 -11.64
C ALA A 352 4.81 -13.02 -10.62
N PHE A 353 5.25 -12.88 -9.37
CA PHE A 353 5.00 -13.87 -8.32
C PHE A 353 3.51 -14.11 -8.12
N GLN A 354 2.71 -13.02 -8.00
CA GLN A 354 1.26 -13.15 -7.84
C GLN A 354 0.59 -13.74 -9.08
N SER A 355 1.07 -13.43 -10.30
CA SER A 355 0.48 -13.93 -11.54
C SER A 355 0.85 -15.38 -11.82
N HIS A 356 2.00 -15.85 -11.35
CA HIS A 356 2.49 -17.21 -11.57
C HIS A 356 2.01 -18.20 -10.50
N ALA A 357 1.82 -17.77 -9.26
CA ALA A 357 1.43 -18.64 -8.15
C ALA A 357 0.14 -19.44 -8.44
N ASP A 358 0.11 -20.70 -7.98
CA ASP A 358 -1.10 -21.54 -8.05
C ASP A 358 -2.11 -21.18 -6.94
N VAL A 359 -1.62 -20.76 -5.77
CA VAL A 359 -2.45 -20.30 -4.66
C VAL A 359 -1.82 -19.05 -4.04
N LEU A 360 -2.59 -17.98 -3.96
CA LEU A 360 -2.22 -16.74 -3.29
C LEU A 360 -2.77 -16.71 -1.88
N ILE A 361 -1.95 -16.24 -0.94
CA ILE A 361 -2.28 -16.24 0.48
C ILE A 361 -2.05 -14.86 1.08
N GLN A 362 -2.92 -14.45 1.97
CA GLN A 362 -2.71 -13.34 2.91
C GLN A 362 -3.33 -13.73 4.24
N LYS A 363 -2.63 -14.59 4.99
CA LYS A 363 -3.10 -15.14 6.26
C LYS A 363 -2.80 -14.17 7.41
N SER A 364 -3.26 -12.91 7.26
CA SER A 364 -3.10 -11.92 8.33
C SER A 364 -3.92 -12.30 9.55
N THR A 365 -3.37 -12.01 10.74
CA THR A 365 -4.07 -12.06 12.03
C THR A 365 -4.65 -10.69 12.39
N ARG A 366 -4.20 -9.63 11.68
CA ARG A 366 -4.72 -8.27 11.74
C ARG A 366 -4.49 -7.56 10.41
N GLU A 367 -5.49 -6.84 9.93
CA GLU A 367 -5.41 -6.11 8.67
C GLU A 367 -6.35 -4.89 8.68
N GLY A 368 -5.86 -3.72 8.26
CA GLY A 368 -6.72 -2.56 8.03
C GLY A 368 -7.65 -2.83 6.84
N PHE A 369 -7.13 -2.74 5.63
CA PHE A 369 -7.85 -3.15 4.42
C PHE A 369 -7.09 -4.23 3.65
N GLY A 370 -5.77 -4.05 3.48
CA GLY A 370 -4.93 -4.97 2.71
C GLY A 370 -5.06 -4.75 1.20
N LEU A 371 -4.46 -3.69 0.66
CA LEU A 371 -4.44 -3.47 -0.80
C LEU A 371 -3.83 -4.66 -1.55
N THR A 372 -2.84 -5.31 -0.94
CA THR A 372 -2.21 -6.53 -1.49
C THR A 372 -3.19 -7.67 -1.71
N VAL A 373 -4.29 -7.73 -0.95
CA VAL A 373 -5.39 -8.71 -1.15
C VAL A 373 -6.09 -8.43 -2.47
N SER A 374 -6.56 -7.20 -2.71
CA SER A 374 -7.15 -6.81 -3.99
C SER A 374 -6.19 -7.00 -5.15
N GLU A 375 -4.90 -6.66 -4.98
CA GLU A 375 -3.84 -6.86 -5.98
C GLU A 375 -3.67 -8.34 -6.34
N ALA A 376 -3.65 -9.22 -5.35
CA ALA A 376 -3.54 -10.65 -5.53
C ALA A 376 -4.77 -11.24 -6.22
N ILE A 377 -5.97 -10.92 -5.74
CA ILE A 377 -7.23 -11.39 -6.34
C ILE A 377 -7.37 -10.88 -7.79
N TRP A 378 -6.86 -9.68 -8.10
CA TRP A 378 -6.86 -9.11 -9.44
C TRP A 378 -6.12 -9.97 -10.48
N LYS A 379 -5.19 -10.84 -10.05
CA LYS A 379 -4.45 -11.76 -10.94
C LYS A 379 -5.30 -12.93 -11.43
N ALA A 380 -6.55 -13.07 -10.99
CA ALA A 380 -7.45 -14.19 -11.29
C ALA A 380 -6.88 -15.55 -10.82
N ARG A 381 -6.06 -15.54 -9.78
CA ARG A 381 -5.59 -16.75 -9.10
C ARG A 381 -6.47 -17.05 -7.89
N PRO A 382 -6.64 -18.31 -7.48
CA PRO A 382 -7.34 -18.63 -6.24
C PRO A 382 -6.63 -17.98 -5.05
N PHE A 383 -7.42 -17.43 -4.13
CA PHE A 383 -6.92 -16.64 -3.03
C PHE A 383 -7.47 -17.17 -1.69
N ILE A 384 -6.60 -17.21 -0.69
CA ILE A 384 -6.94 -17.57 0.70
C ILE A 384 -6.54 -16.40 1.60
N GLY A 385 -7.51 -15.81 2.30
CA GLY A 385 -7.30 -14.70 3.23
C GLY A 385 -7.60 -15.05 4.68
N GLY A 386 -6.92 -14.40 5.63
CA GLY A 386 -7.30 -14.42 7.03
C GLY A 386 -8.67 -13.75 7.23
N ASN A 387 -9.51 -14.31 8.08
CA ASN A 387 -10.86 -13.79 8.37
C ASN A 387 -10.79 -12.60 9.35
N VAL A 388 -10.06 -11.54 8.98
CA VAL A 388 -9.82 -10.38 9.85
C VAL A 388 -9.87 -9.06 9.09
N GLY A 389 -10.27 -8.00 9.78
CA GLY A 389 -10.25 -6.62 9.29
C GLY A 389 -10.97 -6.44 7.97
N GLY A 390 -10.34 -5.76 7.01
CA GLY A 390 -10.91 -5.50 5.68
C GLY A 390 -10.78 -6.64 4.67
N ILE A 391 -10.18 -7.79 5.02
CA ILE A 391 -10.06 -8.93 4.11
C ILE A 391 -11.43 -9.52 3.74
N PRO A 392 -12.38 -9.75 4.68
CA PRO A 392 -13.72 -10.26 4.37
C PRO A 392 -14.56 -9.34 3.46
N LEU A 393 -14.22 -8.05 3.33
CA LEU A 393 -14.86 -7.18 2.34
C LEU A 393 -14.48 -7.55 0.90
N GLN A 394 -13.31 -8.14 0.73
CA GLN A 394 -12.71 -8.44 -0.57
C GLN A 394 -12.95 -9.87 -1.01
N ILE A 395 -13.43 -10.73 -0.11
CA ILE A 395 -13.64 -12.17 -0.34
C ILE A 395 -15.04 -12.56 0.10
N GLU A 396 -15.81 -13.13 -0.82
CA GLU A 396 -17.01 -13.90 -0.53
C GLU A 396 -16.59 -15.36 -0.38
N ASP A 397 -16.61 -15.87 0.89
CA ASP A 397 -16.07 -17.18 1.25
C ASP A 397 -16.69 -18.33 0.43
N GLY A 398 -15.83 -19.17 -0.14
CA GLY A 398 -16.23 -20.28 -1.03
C GLY A 398 -16.68 -19.83 -2.43
N VAL A 399 -16.80 -18.53 -2.72
CA VAL A 399 -17.28 -17.99 -3.99
C VAL A 399 -16.17 -17.27 -4.77
N THR A 400 -15.50 -16.30 -4.14
CA THR A 400 -14.44 -15.49 -4.77
C THR A 400 -13.04 -15.80 -4.22
N GLY A 401 -12.95 -16.65 -3.20
CA GLY A 401 -11.77 -17.08 -2.49
C GLY A 401 -12.18 -17.82 -1.23
N TYR A 402 -11.24 -18.05 -0.33
CA TYR A 402 -11.51 -18.64 0.98
C TYR A 402 -11.07 -17.72 2.10
N LEU A 403 -11.83 -17.75 3.22
CA LEU A 403 -11.46 -17.14 4.50
C LEU A 403 -11.03 -18.22 5.48
N VAL A 404 -9.96 -18.00 6.23
CA VAL A 404 -9.38 -18.96 7.17
C VAL A 404 -8.97 -18.29 8.48
N ASP A 405 -9.03 -19.08 9.58
CA ASP A 405 -8.67 -18.62 10.92
C ASP A 405 -7.40 -19.31 11.45
N SER A 406 -6.87 -20.34 10.75
CA SER A 406 -5.69 -21.07 11.19
C SER A 406 -4.78 -21.53 10.03
N ALA A 407 -3.58 -22.00 10.38
CA ALA A 407 -2.64 -22.57 9.42
C ALA A 407 -3.17 -23.88 8.82
N GLU A 408 -3.85 -24.70 9.62
CA GLU A 408 -4.45 -25.97 9.19
C GLU A 408 -5.57 -25.74 8.18
N GLN A 409 -6.47 -24.79 8.43
CA GLN A 409 -7.52 -24.42 7.48
C GLN A 409 -6.92 -23.89 6.18
N CYS A 410 -5.88 -23.06 6.26
CA CYS A 410 -5.17 -22.55 5.08
C CYS A 410 -4.58 -23.71 4.25
N ALA A 411 -3.96 -24.68 4.90
CA ALA A 411 -3.43 -25.87 4.24
C ALA A 411 -4.54 -26.74 3.63
N GLU A 412 -5.65 -26.94 4.33
CA GLU A 412 -6.80 -27.70 3.83
C GLU A 412 -7.37 -27.06 2.56
N ARG A 413 -7.62 -25.74 2.56
CA ARG A 413 -8.12 -25.00 1.39
C ARG A 413 -7.11 -25.00 0.22
N THR A 414 -5.83 -24.92 0.54
CA THR A 414 -4.76 -25.05 -0.48
C THR A 414 -4.81 -26.42 -1.15
N LEU A 415 -4.90 -27.50 -0.38
CA LEU A 415 -5.00 -28.86 -0.91
C LEU A 415 -6.28 -29.08 -1.75
N GLU A 416 -7.40 -28.52 -1.32
CA GLU A 416 -8.67 -28.55 -2.06
C GLU A 416 -8.51 -27.88 -3.45
N ILE A 417 -7.92 -26.68 -3.50
CA ILE A 417 -7.66 -25.93 -4.74
C ILE A 417 -6.73 -26.70 -5.67
N LEU A 418 -5.67 -27.29 -5.14
CA LEU A 418 -4.69 -28.06 -5.93
C LEU A 418 -5.26 -29.37 -6.47
N ALA A 419 -6.19 -29.99 -5.73
CA ALA A 419 -6.87 -31.22 -6.17
C ALA A 419 -7.89 -30.97 -7.27
N ASP A 420 -8.46 -29.76 -7.36
CA ASP A 420 -9.43 -29.37 -8.40
C ASP A 420 -9.00 -28.04 -9.09
N PRO A 421 -8.23 -28.11 -10.18
CA PRO A 421 -7.86 -26.92 -10.96
C PRO A 421 -9.06 -26.16 -11.55
N GLY A 422 -10.22 -26.81 -11.73
CA GLY A 422 -11.45 -26.18 -12.19
C GLY A 422 -12.02 -25.26 -11.12
N LEU A 423 -12.03 -25.71 -9.86
CA LEU A 423 -12.39 -24.91 -8.69
C LEU A 423 -11.48 -23.69 -8.57
N GLY A 424 -10.15 -23.89 -8.59
CA GLY A 424 -9.17 -22.80 -8.51
C GLY A 424 -9.39 -21.73 -9.57
N LYS A 425 -9.55 -22.11 -10.83
CA LYS A 425 -9.85 -21.17 -11.94
C LYS A 425 -11.18 -20.44 -11.74
N SER A 426 -12.18 -21.13 -11.20
CA SER A 426 -13.50 -20.53 -10.95
C SER A 426 -13.46 -19.48 -9.86
N LEU A 427 -12.81 -19.80 -8.71
CA LEU A 427 -12.58 -18.85 -7.60
C LEU A 427 -11.82 -17.62 -8.09
N GLY A 428 -10.69 -17.81 -8.76
CA GLY A 428 -9.85 -16.70 -9.26
C GLY A 428 -10.59 -15.79 -10.24
N ARG A 429 -11.35 -16.36 -11.19
CA ARG A 429 -12.14 -15.55 -12.13
C ARG A 429 -13.22 -14.73 -11.44
N ARG A 430 -13.97 -15.32 -10.50
CA ARG A 430 -15.02 -14.62 -9.74
C ARG A 430 -14.41 -13.57 -8.81
N GLY A 431 -13.29 -13.89 -8.18
CA GLY A 431 -12.54 -12.94 -7.36
C GLY A 431 -12.11 -11.72 -8.17
N LYS A 432 -11.51 -11.93 -9.35
CA LYS A 432 -11.12 -10.82 -10.23
C LYS A 432 -12.31 -9.94 -10.62
N GLU A 433 -13.45 -10.54 -10.93
CA GLU A 433 -14.67 -9.81 -11.28
C GLU A 433 -15.21 -9.00 -10.08
N HIS A 434 -15.14 -9.56 -8.88
CA HIS A 434 -15.48 -8.86 -7.64
C HIS A 434 -14.56 -7.63 -7.42
N VAL A 435 -13.25 -7.79 -7.56
CA VAL A 435 -12.30 -6.66 -7.48
C VAL A 435 -12.56 -5.63 -8.59
N ARG A 436 -12.82 -6.08 -9.83
CA ARG A 436 -13.15 -5.19 -10.95
C ARG A 436 -14.32 -4.26 -10.64
N THR A 437 -15.35 -4.80 -10.00
CA THR A 437 -16.59 -4.07 -9.68
C THR A 437 -16.43 -3.15 -8.48
N HIS A 438 -15.69 -3.60 -7.45
CA HIS A 438 -15.74 -2.96 -6.14
C HIS A 438 -14.44 -2.27 -5.71
N PHE A 439 -13.27 -2.64 -6.26
CA PHE A 439 -11.98 -2.22 -5.69
C PHE A 439 -10.99 -1.63 -6.70
N LEU A 440 -11.47 -1.08 -7.84
CA LEU A 440 -10.64 -0.38 -8.79
C LEU A 440 -10.76 1.14 -8.64
N THR A 441 -9.68 1.86 -8.93
CA THR A 441 -9.58 3.32 -8.76
C THR A 441 -10.68 4.12 -9.47
N PRO A 442 -11.21 3.77 -10.68
CA PRO A 442 -12.33 4.51 -11.25
C PRO A 442 -13.59 4.49 -10.38
N ARG A 443 -13.95 3.34 -9.75
CA ARG A 443 -15.05 3.28 -8.78
C ARG A 443 -14.77 4.20 -7.58
N TYR A 444 -13.52 4.20 -7.09
CA TYR A 444 -13.10 5.04 -5.97
C TYR A 444 -13.21 6.53 -6.30
N LEU A 445 -12.78 6.94 -7.50
CA LEU A 445 -12.98 8.31 -8.00
C LEU A 445 -14.46 8.69 -8.04
N ARG A 446 -15.33 7.83 -8.60
CA ARG A 446 -16.78 8.05 -8.61
C ARG A 446 -17.33 8.35 -7.22
N ASP A 447 -16.94 7.55 -6.23
CA ASP A 447 -17.45 7.73 -4.87
C ASP A 447 -17.00 9.06 -4.25
N TYR A 448 -15.76 9.51 -4.50
CA TYR A 448 -15.30 10.83 -4.09
C TYR A 448 -16.07 11.98 -4.79
N LEU A 449 -16.33 11.86 -6.09
CA LEU A 449 -17.10 12.88 -6.81
C LEU A 449 -18.55 13.01 -6.29
N LYS A 450 -19.16 11.90 -5.87
CA LYS A 450 -20.48 11.94 -5.20
C LYS A 450 -20.41 12.74 -3.90
N ILE A 451 -19.41 12.49 -3.07
CA ILE A 451 -19.20 13.21 -1.81
C ILE A 451 -18.94 14.71 -2.05
N PHE A 452 -18.15 15.05 -3.06
CA PHE A 452 -17.86 16.46 -3.39
C PHE A 452 -19.10 17.20 -3.89
N ASN A 453 -19.98 16.54 -4.67
CA ASN A 453 -21.25 17.13 -5.09
C ASN A 453 -22.17 17.39 -3.90
N GLU A 454 -22.25 16.48 -2.93
CA GLU A 454 -23.01 16.68 -1.68
C GLU A 454 -22.47 17.86 -0.86
N LEU A 455 -21.13 17.98 -0.72
CA LEU A 455 -20.50 19.11 -0.03
C LEU A 455 -20.76 20.45 -0.72
N ARG A 456 -20.90 20.46 -2.03
CA ARG A 456 -21.21 21.67 -2.80
C ARG A 456 -22.64 22.14 -2.61
N GLU A 457 -23.58 21.21 -2.35
CA GLU A 457 -25.01 21.48 -2.18
C GLU A 457 -25.38 21.85 -0.74
N SER A 458 -24.51 21.55 0.26
CA SER A 458 -24.70 21.88 1.69
C SER A 458 -24.13 23.25 2.04
#